data_0c247b8a29a23bd73e666e3e87f897f0
#
_entry.id   0c247b8a29a23bd73e666e3e87f897f0
#
_cell.length_a   1.000
_cell.length_b   1.000
_cell.length_c   1.000
_cell.angle_alpha   90.00
_cell.angle_beta   90.00
_cell.angle_gamma   90.00
#
_symmetry.space_group_name_H-M   'P 1'
#
loop_
_entity.id
_entity.type
_entity.pdbx_description
1 polymer ?
#
loop_
_entity_poly.entity_id
_entity_poly.type
_entity_poly.pdbx_seq_one_letter_code
_entity_poly.pdbx_strand_id
1 'polypeptide(L)'
;MTATMPVEVDDLADLERSRPHDVETEQAYIGRVIAAADGRRLLRDHPVAGTDFYRPAHAEIHNAISAVGDRGEPIDLYTVTAELQGRKALSRVGGGPYLATCAQAAYYGGDAEWLAWRIRDLAQRRALIETGQRIAQLGWIPDGDADAGDLAETAVELARTVRDAGRAAEDSPVVDMLDFLDGPDPGYDWVSPGYMERGERCIWTAGEGGGKSVLLRQIAVCIAAGILPFDGRPSEHGAKKVLVLDCENNVRQSRRHYSRLFDIAEQHGMAVRRGQFHFDLRPEGVDLTRAAGRAWLMRRVEAVQPDLLVVGPIYRLHEGDPNDERHARAVTVALDQARLVADSAMVLEAHAAKGNGQGPRPLAPVGSGLWLRWPEYGMGLRPVEDARSAQEDRARRVVLWRGAREERQWPAFVCQGADGSWPWRSYKPIDADPFTGHSPTGALS
;
A
#
# COMPACT_ATOMS: atom_id res chain seq x y z
N MET A 1 26.86 -0.14 -10.81
CA MET A 1 26.70 1.26 -11.25
C MET A 1 26.61 1.26 -12.76
N THR A 2 25.43 1.09 -13.29
CA THR A 2 25.14 1.23 -14.72
C THR A 2 24.61 2.65 -14.94
N ALA A 3 25.44 3.49 -15.54
CA ALA A 3 25.07 4.85 -15.89
C ALA A 3 23.97 4.80 -16.97
N THR A 4 22.79 5.26 -16.63
CA THR A 4 21.72 5.51 -17.58
C THR A 4 22.13 6.71 -18.43
N MET A 5 22.46 6.47 -19.69
CA MET A 5 22.71 7.56 -20.65
C MET A 5 21.40 8.35 -20.85
N PRO A 6 21.43 9.69 -20.82
CA PRO A 6 20.28 10.50 -21.19
C PRO A 6 19.98 10.28 -22.68
N VAL A 7 18.76 9.89 -23.00
CA VAL A 7 18.26 9.85 -24.39
C VAL A 7 17.98 11.29 -24.79
N GLU A 8 18.80 11.87 -25.66
CA GLU A 8 18.48 13.14 -26.33
C GLU A 8 17.26 12.94 -27.22
N VAL A 9 16.18 13.63 -26.89
CA VAL A 9 14.92 13.64 -27.67
C VAL A 9 15.00 14.81 -28.66
N ASP A 10 15.87 14.68 -29.64
CA ASP A 10 15.88 15.56 -30.81
C ASP A 10 15.26 14.80 -31.99
N ASP A 11 14.02 15.06 -32.27
CA ASP A 11 13.20 14.86 -33.46
C ASP A 11 11.79 14.37 -33.13
N LEU A 12 10.95 15.30 -32.67
CA LEU A 12 9.50 15.11 -32.64
C LEU A 12 8.85 15.27 -34.05
N ALA A 13 9.66 15.35 -35.10
CA ALA A 13 9.18 15.63 -36.46
C ALA A 13 8.66 14.39 -37.22
N ASP A 14 8.78 13.18 -36.67
CA ASP A 14 8.36 11.93 -37.35
C ASP A 14 7.14 11.27 -36.65
N LEU A 15 6.01 11.98 -36.61
CA LEU A 15 4.71 11.42 -36.15
C LEU A 15 4.08 10.40 -37.12
N GLU A 16 4.74 10.08 -38.23
CA GLU A 16 4.34 9.00 -39.17
C GLU A 16 5.01 7.64 -38.87
N ARG A 17 5.74 7.50 -37.75
CA ARG A 17 6.32 6.21 -37.40
C ARG A 17 5.22 5.21 -37.06
N SER A 18 5.24 4.06 -37.74
CA SER A 18 4.38 2.94 -37.37
C SER A 18 4.63 2.55 -35.90
N ARG A 19 3.55 2.24 -35.15
CA ARG A 19 3.68 1.83 -33.75
C ARG A 19 4.65 0.65 -33.63
N PRO A 20 5.51 0.57 -32.59
CA PRO A 20 6.46 -0.51 -32.42
C PRO A 20 5.80 -1.90 -32.48
N HIS A 21 6.24 -2.73 -33.40
CA HIS A 21 5.70 -4.08 -33.61
C HIS A 21 6.73 -5.02 -34.25
N ASP A 22 6.52 -6.30 -34.09
CA ASP A 22 7.30 -7.36 -34.73
C ASP A 22 6.39 -8.57 -34.96
N VAL A 23 5.78 -8.59 -36.15
CA VAL A 23 4.78 -9.58 -36.53
C VAL A 23 5.38 -10.99 -36.61
N GLU A 24 6.65 -11.10 -37.01
CA GLU A 24 7.34 -12.38 -37.13
C GLU A 24 7.60 -12.98 -35.73
N THR A 25 8.00 -12.16 -34.76
CA THR A 25 8.12 -12.57 -33.36
C THR A 25 6.79 -13.05 -32.79
N GLU A 26 5.69 -12.35 -33.06
CA GLU A 26 4.35 -12.75 -32.61
C GLU A 26 3.94 -14.13 -33.24
N GLN A 27 4.16 -14.31 -34.53
CA GLN A 27 3.88 -15.58 -35.20
C GLN A 27 4.71 -16.75 -34.64
N ALA A 28 6.00 -16.48 -34.41
CA ALA A 28 6.92 -17.47 -33.83
C ALA A 28 6.52 -17.88 -32.42
N TYR A 29 6.11 -16.94 -31.57
CA TYR A 29 5.61 -17.24 -30.21
C TYR A 29 4.35 -18.11 -30.26
N ILE A 30 3.34 -17.70 -31.03
CA ILE A 30 2.10 -18.49 -31.23
C ILE A 30 2.46 -19.90 -31.73
N GLY A 31 3.33 -19.98 -32.71
CA GLY A 31 3.78 -21.25 -33.25
C GLY A 31 4.49 -22.12 -32.22
N ARG A 32 5.35 -21.55 -31.38
CA ARG A 32 6.02 -22.26 -30.28
C ARG A 32 5.03 -22.86 -29.31
N VAL A 33 3.99 -22.13 -28.93
CA VAL A 33 2.96 -22.60 -27.98
C VAL A 33 2.18 -23.78 -28.61
N ILE A 34 1.79 -23.67 -29.89
CA ILE A 34 1.03 -24.71 -30.61
C ILE A 34 1.87 -25.96 -30.84
N ALA A 35 3.17 -25.81 -31.15
CA ALA A 35 4.06 -26.92 -31.48
C ALA A 35 4.76 -27.55 -30.25
N ALA A 36 4.62 -26.98 -29.07
CA ALA A 36 5.25 -27.46 -27.84
C ALA A 36 4.62 -28.77 -27.37
N ALA A 37 5.44 -29.69 -26.85
CA ALA A 37 4.96 -30.91 -26.21
C ALA A 37 4.05 -30.60 -24.98
N ASP A 38 4.30 -29.47 -24.29
CA ASP A 38 3.46 -28.93 -23.23
C ASP A 38 3.30 -27.42 -23.43
N GLY A 39 2.35 -27.02 -24.27
CA GLY A 39 2.05 -25.61 -24.54
C GLY A 39 1.53 -24.84 -23.32
N ARG A 40 0.86 -25.52 -22.37
CA ARG A 40 0.38 -24.92 -21.13
C ARG A 40 1.54 -24.53 -20.22
N ARG A 41 2.56 -25.38 -20.14
CA ARG A 41 3.78 -25.05 -19.40
C ARG A 41 4.46 -23.82 -20.00
N LEU A 42 4.57 -23.76 -21.33
CA LEU A 42 5.19 -22.63 -22.02
C LEU A 42 4.43 -21.31 -21.74
N LEU A 43 3.09 -21.33 -21.75
CA LEU A 43 2.28 -20.16 -21.41
C LEU A 43 2.48 -19.69 -19.95
N ARG A 44 2.67 -20.63 -19.02
CA ARG A 44 2.96 -20.30 -17.62
C ARG A 44 4.37 -19.76 -17.41
N ASP A 45 5.36 -20.42 -18.01
CA ASP A 45 6.77 -20.07 -17.82
C ASP A 45 7.13 -18.76 -18.54
N HIS A 46 6.44 -18.45 -19.64
CA HIS A 46 6.70 -17.26 -20.48
C HIS A 46 5.38 -16.55 -20.86
N PRO A 47 4.66 -15.96 -19.87
CA PRO A 47 3.34 -15.38 -20.10
C PRO A 47 3.39 -14.15 -21.01
N VAL A 48 2.40 -14.06 -21.89
CA VAL A 48 2.11 -12.90 -22.75
C VAL A 48 0.60 -12.67 -22.68
N ALA A 49 0.15 -11.44 -22.52
CA ALA A 49 -1.27 -11.13 -22.56
C ALA A 49 -1.76 -10.95 -24.00
N GLY A 50 -3.04 -11.24 -24.25
CA GLY A 50 -3.64 -10.98 -25.58
C GLY A 50 -3.51 -9.52 -26.00
N THR A 51 -3.52 -8.58 -25.06
CA THR A 51 -3.31 -7.14 -25.27
C THR A 51 -1.89 -6.77 -25.68
N ASP A 52 -0.92 -7.66 -25.47
CA ASP A 52 0.48 -7.40 -25.81
C ASP A 52 0.75 -7.60 -27.32
N PHE A 53 -0.14 -8.25 -28.03
CA PHE A 53 0.00 -8.43 -29.46
C PHE A 53 -0.38 -7.18 -30.24
N TYR A 54 0.41 -6.85 -31.25
CA TYR A 54 0.13 -5.74 -32.16
C TYR A 54 -0.98 -6.10 -33.15
N ARG A 55 -0.95 -7.34 -33.69
CA ARG A 55 -1.99 -7.78 -34.63
C ARG A 55 -3.21 -8.32 -33.88
N PRO A 56 -4.42 -7.75 -34.11
CA PRO A 56 -5.65 -8.25 -33.50
C PRO A 56 -5.90 -9.74 -33.78
N ALA A 57 -5.48 -10.24 -34.95
CA ALA A 57 -5.58 -11.65 -35.27
C ALA A 57 -4.71 -12.52 -34.36
N HIS A 58 -3.52 -12.08 -34.01
CA HIS A 58 -2.63 -12.81 -33.07
C HIS A 58 -3.18 -12.77 -31.64
N ALA A 59 -3.73 -11.64 -31.20
CA ALA A 59 -4.43 -11.53 -29.94
C ALA A 59 -5.60 -12.54 -29.84
N GLU A 60 -6.41 -12.64 -30.89
CA GLU A 60 -7.54 -13.58 -30.96
C GLU A 60 -7.07 -15.02 -30.91
N ILE A 61 -6.01 -15.37 -31.69
CA ILE A 61 -5.42 -16.71 -31.68
C ILE A 61 -4.88 -17.04 -30.29
N HIS A 62 -4.13 -16.13 -29.66
CA HIS A 62 -3.58 -16.32 -28.32
C HIS A 62 -4.68 -16.51 -27.27
N ASN A 63 -5.76 -15.72 -27.32
CA ASN A 63 -6.91 -15.88 -26.42
C ASN A 63 -7.63 -17.23 -26.61
N ALA A 64 -7.64 -17.76 -27.82
CA ALA A 64 -8.16 -19.12 -28.08
C ALA A 64 -7.24 -20.19 -27.51
N ILE A 65 -5.92 -20.05 -27.68
CA ILE A 65 -4.91 -20.92 -27.09
C ILE A 65 -5.04 -20.96 -25.57
N SER A 66 -5.13 -19.80 -24.92
CA SER A 66 -5.28 -19.69 -23.47
C SER A 66 -6.55 -20.40 -22.98
N ALA A 67 -7.69 -20.20 -23.65
CA ALA A 67 -8.94 -20.85 -23.28
C ALA A 67 -8.90 -22.39 -23.43
N VAL A 68 -8.22 -22.90 -24.43
CA VAL A 68 -7.98 -24.35 -24.58
C VAL A 68 -7.13 -24.86 -23.42
N GLY A 69 -6.05 -24.12 -23.08
CA GLY A 69 -5.17 -24.44 -21.96
C GLY A 69 -5.88 -24.45 -20.61
N ASP A 70 -6.74 -23.44 -20.35
CA ASP A 70 -7.52 -23.29 -19.12
C ASP A 70 -8.51 -24.44 -18.88
N ARG A 71 -9.05 -25.03 -19.96
CA ARG A 71 -9.89 -26.24 -19.89
C ARG A 71 -9.13 -27.52 -19.67
N GLY A 72 -7.80 -27.47 -19.67
CA GLY A 72 -6.96 -28.66 -19.54
C GLY A 72 -6.82 -29.48 -20.84
N GLU A 73 -7.29 -28.97 -21.97
CA GLU A 73 -7.21 -29.63 -23.27
C GLU A 73 -5.80 -29.53 -23.88
N PRO A 74 -5.36 -30.44 -24.72
CA PRO A 74 -4.10 -30.31 -25.47
C PRO A 74 -4.12 -29.06 -26.34
N ILE A 75 -3.02 -28.30 -26.30
CA ILE A 75 -2.85 -27.15 -27.20
C ILE A 75 -2.15 -27.64 -28.48
N ASP A 76 -2.92 -27.74 -29.54
CA ASP A 76 -2.43 -28.10 -30.85
C ASP A 76 -3.24 -27.39 -31.95
N LEU A 77 -2.83 -27.57 -33.19
CA LEU A 77 -3.45 -26.91 -34.33
C LEU A 77 -4.94 -27.26 -34.47
N TYR A 78 -5.33 -28.50 -34.11
CA TYR A 78 -6.72 -28.99 -34.22
C TYR A 78 -7.60 -28.33 -33.13
N THR A 79 -7.19 -28.40 -31.89
CA THR A 79 -7.96 -27.85 -30.76
C THR A 79 -8.11 -26.33 -30.83
N VAL A 80 -7.04 -25.61 -31.20
CA VAL A 80 -7.07 -24.17 -31.42
C VAL A 80 -7.96 -23.77 -32.60
N THR A 81 -7.93 -24.56 -33.71
CA THR A 81 -8.83 -24.34 -34.85
C THR A 81 -10.29 -24.54 -34.45
N ALA A 82 -10.59 -25.61 -33.71
CA ALA A 82 -11.95 -25.87 -33.21
C ALA A 82 -12.47 -24.77 -32.29
N GLU A 83 -11.62 -24.27 -31.38
CA GLU A 83 -11.95 -23.15 -30.49
C GLU A 83 -12.25 -21.87 -31.28
N LEU A 84 -11.41 -21.51 -32.27
CA LEU A 84 -11.63 -20.34 -33.13
C LEU A 84 -12.89 -20.47 -33.99
N GLN A 85 -13.24 -21.70 -34.41
CA GLN A 85 -14.52 -21.98 -35.09
C GLN A 85 -15.70 -21.77 -34.17
N GLY A 86 -15.64 -22.28 -32.94
CA GLY A 86 -16.66 -22.08 -31.90
C GLY A 86 -16.91 -20.62 -31.63
N ARG A 87 -15.86 -19.80 -31.61
CA ARG A 87 -15.90 -18.34 -31.43
C ARG A 87 -16.31 -17.58 -32.70
N LYS A 88 -16.53 -18.25 -33.83
CA LYS A 88 -16.76 -17.64 -35.14
C LYS A 88 -15.63 -16.66 -35.53
N ALA A 89 -14.42 -16.91 -35.10
CA ALA A 89 -13.26 -16.04 -35.30
C ALA A 89 -12.29 -16.58 -36.36
N LEU A 90 -12.37 -17.85 -36.72
CA LEU A 90 -11.40 -18.50 -37.60
C LEU A 90 -11.15 -17.76 -38.93
N SER A 91 -12.20 -17.29 -39.58
CA SER A 91 -12.05 -16.53 -40.83
C SER A 91 -11.38 -15.16 -40.64
N ARG A 92 -11.63 -14.52 -39.52
CA ARG A 92 -11.04 -13.20 -39.18
C ARG A 92 -9.54 -13.27 -38.90
N VAL A 93 -9.08 -14.41 -38.39
CA VAL A 93 -7.64 -14.61 -38.13
C VAL A 93 -6.86 -15.14 -39.32
N GLY A 94 -7.49 -15.33 -40.48
CA GLY A 94 -6.84 -15.83 -41.70
C GLY A 94 -7.03 -17.34 -41.96
N GLY A 95 -7.89 -17.99 -41.17
CA GLY A 95 -8.24 -19.39 -41.35
C GLY A 95 -7.15 -20.41 -40.97
N GLY A 96 -7.42 -21.68 -41.23
CA GLY A 96 -6.46 -22.77 -40.98
C GLY A 96 -5.08 -22.58 -41.63
N PRO A 97 -5.01 -22.10 -42.88
CA PRO A 97 -3.72 -21.82 -43.52
C PRO A 97 -2.83 -20.86 -42.75
N TYR A 98 -3.43 -19.81 -42.15
CA TYR A 98 -2.66 -18.86 -41.36
C TYR A 98 -2.16 -19.45 -40.03
N LEU A 99 -2.97 -20.27 -39.37
CA LEU A 99 -2.54 -21.01 -38.18
C LEU A 99 -1.38 -21.96 -38.50
N ALA A 100 -1.42 -22.61 -39.64
CA ALA A 100 -0.31 -23.46 -40.13
C ALA A 100 0.96 -22.64 -40.38
N THR A 101 0.83 -21.41 -40.91
CA THR A 101 1.95 -20.47 -41.09
C THR A 101 2.56 -20.10 -39.75
N CYS A 102 1.73 -19.78 -38.74
CA CYS A 102 2.21 -19.52 -37.39
C CYS A 102 2.95 -20.74 -36.80
N ALA A 103 2.39 -21.95 -36.94
CA ALA A 103 3.01 -23.16 -36.45
C ALA A 103 4.39 -23.41 -37.11
N GLN A 104 4.53 -23.12 -38.40
CA GLN A 104 5.80 -23.21 -39.12
C GLN A 104 6.83 -22.17 -38.64
N ALA A 105 6.41 -20.99 -38.27
CA ALA A 105 7.30 -19.93 -37.74
C ALA A 105 8.04 -20.37 -36.47
N ALA A 106 7.53 -21.35 -35.72
CA ALA A 106 8.20 -21.91 -34.55
C ALA A 106 9.61 -22.46 -34.84
N TYR A 107 9.85 -22.93 -36.09
CA TYR A 107 11.15 -23.51 -36.45
C TYR A 107 12.25 -22.47 -36.67
N TYR A 108 11.89 -21.25 -36.98
CA TYR A 108 12.83 -20.17 -37.33
C TYR A 108 12.94 -19.11 -36.23
N GLY A 109 12.08 -19.16 -35.22
CA GLY A 109 12.09 -18.20 -34.10
C GLY A 109 13.10 -18.55 -33.01
N GLY A 110 13.42 -17.58 -32.17
CA GLY A 110 14.24 -17.73 -30.96
C GLY A 110 13.59 -18.65 -29.91
N ASP A 111 14.19 -18.73 -28.72
CA ASP A 111 13.55 -19.44 -27.62
C ASP A 111 12.26 -18.71 -27.13
N ALA A 112 11.43 -19.42 -26.41
CA ALA A 112 10.13 -18.91 -25.99
C ALA A 112 10.25 -17.72 -25.02
N GLU A 113 11.30 -17.70 -24.20
CA GLU A 113 11.58 -16.62 -23.25
C GLU A 113 11.86 -15.31 -23.98
N TRP A 114 12.78 -15.37 -24.96
CA TRP A 114 13.12 -14.20 -25.77
C TRP A 114 11.93 -13.68 -26.57
N LEU A 115 11.15 -14.59 -27.19
CA LEU A 115 9.96 -14.21 -27.98
C LEU A 115 8.92 -13.51 -27.09
N ALA A 116 8.61 -14.06 -25.93
CA ALA A 116 7.68 -13.49 -24.97
C ALA A 116 8.19 -12.12 -24.45
N TRP A 117 9.47 -12.04 -24.09
CA TRP A 117 10.08 -10.77 -23.68
C TRP A 117 9.95 -9.72 -24.78
N ARG A 118 10.27 -10.06 -26.03
CA ARG A 118 10.22 -9.13 -27.16
C ARG A 118 8.81 -8.60 -27.41
N ILE A 119 7.79 -9.44 -27.34
CA ILE A 119 6.38 -9.03 -27.48
C ILE A 119 6.00 -8.04 -26.38
N ARG A 120 6.35 -8.33 -25.11
CA ARG A 120 6.07 -7.47 -23.97
C ARG A 120 6.82 -6.14 -24.04
N ASP A 121 8.10 -6.11 -24.42
CA ASP A 121 8.87 -4.88 -24.63
C ASP A 121 8.21 -3.98 -25.67
N LEU A 122 7.79 -4.54 -26.80
CA LEU A 122 7.10 -3.77 -27.84
C LEU A 122 5.70 -3.29 -27.40
N ALA A 123 4.98 -4.10 -26.62
CA ALA A 123 3.70 -3.69 -26.01
C ALA A 123 3.89 -2.52 -25.04
N GLN A 124 4.90 -2.58 -24.19
CA GLN A 124 5.22 -1.51 -23.24
C GLN A 124 5.60 -0.22 -23.97
N ARG A 125 6.35 -0.29 -25.07
CA ARG A 125 6.65 0.86 -25.93
C ARG A 125 5.38 1.48 -26.54
N ARG A 126 4.43 0.66 -26.99
CA ARG A 126 3.13 1.13 -27.48
C ARG A 126 2.32 1.81 -26.38
N ALA A 127 2.26 1.21 -25.19
CA ALA A 127 1.60 1.80 -24.03
C ALA A 127 2.23 3.14 -23.63
N LEU A 128 3.57 3.26 -23.71
CA LEU A 128 4.28 4.51 -23.46
C LEU A 128 3.90 5.62 -24.47
N ILE A 129 3.82 5.27 -25.76
CA ILE A 129 3.39 6.21 -26.82
C ILE A 129 1.94 6.66 -26.57
N GLU A 130 1.03 5.73 -26.30
CA GLU A 130 -0.37 6.05 -26.05
C GLU A 130 -0.54 6.93 -24.79
N THR A 131 0.18 6.59 -23.74
CA THR A 131 0.17 7.40 -22.50
C THR A 131 0.75 8.78 -22.74
N GLY A 132 1.84 8.90 -23.50
CA GLY A 132 2.40 10.20 -23.90
C GLY A 132 1.41 11.06 -24.67
N GLN A 133 0.64 10.47 -25.58
CA GLN A 133 -0.44 11.16 -26.30
C GLN A 133 -1.55 11.62 -25.34
N ARG A 134 -1.95 10.78 -24.39
CA ARG A 134 -2.94 11.15 -23.35
C ARG A 134 -2.43 12.28 -22.46
N ILE A 135 -1.15 12.23 -22.07
CA ILE A 135 -0.51 13.30 -21.28
C ILE A 135 -0.51 14.61 -22.08
N ALA A 136 -0.17 14.57 -23.37
CA ALA A 136 -0.23 15.75 -24.23
C ALA A 136 -1.65 16.34 -24.31
N GLN A 137 -2.69 15.49 -24.36
CA GLN A 137 -4.09 15.94 -24.37
C GLN A 137 -4.50 16.67 -23.08
N LEU A 138 -3.91 16.35 -21.92
CA LEU A 138 -4.19 17.06 -20.66
C LEU A 138 -3.85 18.55 -20.76
N GLY A 139 -2.77 18.89 -21.49
CA GLY A 139 -2.36 20.28 -21.71
C GLY A 139 -3.31 21.11 -22.58
N TRP A 140 -4.27 20.48 -23.28
CA TRP A 140 -5.28 21.16 -24.10
C TRP A 140 -6.61 21.33 -23.36
N ILE A 141 -6.72 20.94 -22.10
CA ILE A 141 -7.92 21.19 -21.29
C ILE A 141 -8.03 22.70 -21.04
N PRO A 142 -9.21 23.32 -21.32
CA PRO A 142 -9.37 24.75 -21.19
C PRO A 142 -9.16 25.28 -19.78
N ASP A 143 -8.67 26.51 -19.66
CA ASP A 143 -8.52 27.21 -18.38
C ASP A 143 -9.87 27.28 -17.64
N GLY A 144 -9.82 26.87 -16.33
CA GLY A 144 -11.00 26.87 -15.47
C GLY A 144 -11.70 25.54 -15.34
N ASP A 145 -11.43 24.55 -16.22
CA ASP A 145 -11.99 23.18 -16.10
C ASP A 145 -11.14 22.30 -15.19
N ALA A 146 -9.82 22.56 -15.07
CA ALA A 146 -8.93 21.87 -14.15
C ALA A 146 -7.71 22.75 -13.79
N ASP A 147 -7.17 22.58 -12.59
CA ASP A 147 -5.93 23.24 -12.17
C ASP A 147 -4.71 22.60 -12.85
N ALA A 148 -3.77 23.44 -13.32
CA ALA A 148 -2.57 22.97 -14.01
C ALA A 148 -1.71 22.01 -13.16
N GLY A 149 -1.71 22.18 -11.84
CA GLY A 149 -1.03 21.28 -10.90
C GLY A 149 -1.71 19.91 -10.86
N ASP A 150 -3.04 19.85 -10.83
CA ASP A 150 -3.79 18.58 -10.87
C ASP A 150 -3.59 17.85 -12.20
N LEU A 151 -3.52 18.58 -13.31
CA LEU A 151 -3.22 18.00 -14.63
C LEU A 151 -1.80 17.41 -14.69
N ALA A 152 -0.82 18.10 -14.13
CA ALA A 152 0.55 17.62 -14.06
C ALA A 152 0.65 16.34 -13.20
N GLU A 153 -0.02 16.27 -12.05
CA GLU A 153 -0.06 15.07 -11.20
C GLU A 153 -0.80 13.91 -11.88
N THR A 154 -1.86 14.19 -12.64
CA THR A 154 -2.53 13.17 -13.46
C THR A 154 -1.58 12.60 -14.52
N ALA A 155 -0.74 13.44 -15.14
CA ALA A 155 0.28 13.00 -16.09
C ALA A 155 1.31 12.08 -15.44
N VAL A 156 1.74 12.38 -14.21
CA VAL A 156 2.65 11.52 -13.44
C VAL A 156 2.00 10.18 -13.12
N GLU A 157 0.73 10.14 -12.72
CA GLU A 157 0.01 8.89 -12.47
C GLU A 157 -0.11 8.03 -13.73
N LEU A 158 -0.42 8.62 -14.88
CA LEU A 158 -0.46 7.90 -16.15
C LEU A 158 0.89 7.30 -16.52
N ALA A 159 1.99 8.04 -16.31
CA ALA A 159 3.35 7.52 -16.54
C ALA A 159 3.71 6.37 -15.57
N ARG A 160 3.34 6.48 -14.30
CA ARG A 160 3.53 5.42 -13.29
C ARG A 160 2.78 4.15 -13.67
N THR A 161 1.55 4.25 -14.16
CA THR A 161 0.76 3.08 -14.60
C THR A 161 1.49 2.26 -15.67
N VAL A 162 2.13 2.93 -16.64
CA VAL A 162 2.92 2.23 -17.67
C VAL A 162 4.16 1.56 -17.10
N ARG A 163 4.86 2.24 -16.19
CA ARG A 163 6.02 1.69 -15.48
C ARG A 163 5.65 0.41 -14.70
N ASP A 164 4.56 0.46 -13.98
CA ASP A 164 4.15 -0.61 -13.06
C ASP A 164 3.52 -1.79 -13.81
N ALA A 165 2.83 -1.55 -14.94
CA ALA A 165 2.38 -2.62 -15.84
C ALA A 165 3.56 -3.42 -16.42
N GLY A 166 4.70 -2.76 -16.70
CA GLY A 166 5.92 -3.45 -17.13
C GLY A 166 6.57 -4.31 -16.02
N ARG A 167 6.31 -3.99 -14.74
CA ARG A 167 6.82 -4.74 -13.58
C ARG A 167 5.86 -5.82 -13.10
N ALA A 168 4.56 -5.66 -13.29
CA ALA A 168 3.53 -6.66 -12.94
C ALA A 168 3.68 -7.99 -13.71
N ALA A 169 4.48 -8.01 -14.77
CA ALA A 169 4.87 -9.23 -15.46
C ALA A 169 5.92 -10.07 -14.70
N GLU A 170 6.47 -9.56 -13.60
CA GLU A 170 7.21 -10.32 -12.58
C GLU A 170 6.23 -10.77 -11.49
N ASP A 171 5.20 -11.55 -11.90
CA ASP A 171 4.24 -12.12 -10.95
C ASP A 171 4.98 -12.96 -9.91
N SER A 172 4.73 -12.69 -8.64
CA SER A 172 5.06 -13.62 -7.57
C SER A 172 4.47 -14.98 -7.93
N PRO A 173 5.27 -16.03 -8.08
CA PRO A 173 4.76 -17.33 -8.49
C PRO A 173 3.69 -17.77 -7.48
N VAL A 174 2.59 -18.34 -7.98
CA VAL A 174 1.67 -19.09 -7.12
C VAL A 174 2.46 -20.26 -6.53
N VAL A 175 2.67 -20.22 -5.22
CA VAL A 175 3.46 -21.23 -4.51
C VAL A 175 2.51 -22.27 -3.92
N ASP A 176 2.88 -23.56 -3.99
CA ASP A 176 2.17 -24.61 -3.26
C ASP A 176 2.27 -24.33 -1.75
N MET A 177 1.17 -24.53 -1.01
CA MET A 177 1.14 -24.21 0.41
C MET A 177 2.10 -25.07 1.23
N LEU A 178 2.35 -26.31 0.83
CA LEU A 178 3.31 -27.17 1.54
C LEU A 178 4.74 -26.71 1.29
N ASP A 179 5.07 -26.32 0.05
CA ASP A 179 6.38 -25.74 -0.27
C ASP A 179 6.62 -24.43 0.49
N PHE A 180 5.58 -23.62 0.66
CA PHE A 180 5.64 -22.38 1.45
C PHE A 180 5.90 -22.65 2.93
N LEU A 181 5.22 -23.66 3.52
CA LEU A 181 5.36 -24.03 4.93
C LEU A 181 6.69 -24.75 5.22
N ASP A 182 7.24 -25.46 4.25
CA ASP A 182 8.56 -26.11 4.36
C ASP A 182 9.72 -25.10 4.24
N GLY A 183 9.41 -23.87 3.79
CA GLY A 183 10.35 -22.75 3.75
C GLY A 183 10.75 -22.28 5.16
N PRO A 184 11.79 -21.43 5.27
CA PRO A 184 12.19 -20.87 6.55
C PRO A 184 11.10 -19.93 7.08
N ASP A 185 10.73 -20.06 8.36
CA ASP A 185 9.88 -19.08 9.05
C ASP A 185 10.64 -17.74 9.16
N PRO A 186 10.17 -16.66 8.54
CA PRO A 186 10.84 -15.36 8.63
C PRO A 186 10.76 -14.72 10.02
N GLY A 187 9.88 -15.25 10.92
CA GLY A 187 9.58 -14.63 12.21
C GLY A 187 8.90 -13.28 12.08
N TYR A 188 8.87 -12.51 13.16
CA TYR A 188 8.30 -11.17 13.17
C TYR A 188 9.32 -10.11 12.74
N ASP A 189 8.97 -9.27 11.78
CA ASP A 189 9.75 -8.06 11.43
C ASP A 189 9.27 -6.85 12.25
N TRP A 190 9.75 -6.77 13.48
CA TRP A 190 9.31 -5.76 14.43
C TRP A 190 9.80 -4.34 14.10
N VAL A 191 8.88 -3.42 13.89
CA VAL A 191 9.12 -1.98 13.98
C VAL A 191 9.19 -1.55 15.45
N SER A 192 8.32 -2.09 16.29
CA SER A 192 8.38 -1.98 17.74
C SER A 192 8.04 -3.33 18.37
N PRO A 193 9.02 -4.03 18.99
CA PRO A 193 8.85 -5.39 19.47
C PRO A 193 7.65 -5.57 20.37
N GLY A 194 6.81 -6.55 20.05
CA GLY A 194 5.59 -6.87 20.77
C GLY A 194 4.45 -5.85 20.58
N TYR A 195 4.66 -4.76 19.86
CA TYR A 195 3.63 -3.73 19.63
C TYR A 195 3.23 -3.60 18.16
N MET A 196 4.19 -3.59 17.25
CA MET A 196 3.93 -3.29 15.86
C MET A 196 4.94 -3.96 14.94
N GLU A 197 4.47 -4.67 13.95
CA GLU A 197 5.23 -5.32 12.90
C GLU A 197 5.21 -4.48 11.62
N ARG A 198 6.24 -4.65 10.78
CA ARG A 198 6.29 -4.04 9.45
C ARG A 198 5.07 -4.48 8.63
N GLY A 199 4.53 -3.58 7.84
CA GLY A 199 3.36 -3.84 7.03
C GLY A 199 2.01 -3.68 7.75
N GLU A 200 1.95 -3.56 9.07
CA GLU A 200 0.71 -3.39 9.83
C GLU A 200 0.16 -1.96 9.80
N ARG A 201 -1.17 -1.86 9.87
CA ARG A 201 -1.93 -0.62 10.00
C ARG A 201 -2.64 -0.58 11.33
N CYS A 202 -2.40 0.45 12.10
CA CYS A 202 -3.02 0.67 13.40
C CYS A 202 -3.76 2.01 13.43
N ILE A 203 -5.01 2.02 13.88
CA ILE A 203 -5.78 3.26 14.10
C ILE A 203 -6.00 3.46 15.60
N TRP A 204 -5.61 4.64 16.09
CA TRP A 204 -5.87 5.04 17.47
C TRP A 204 -6.99 6.07 17.55
N THR A 205 -7.95 5.80 18.43
CA THR A 205 -9.11 6.65 18.66
C THR A 205 -9.19 7.11 20.12
N ALA A 206 -9.79 8.26 20.33
CA ALA A 206 -10.21 8.73 21.65
C ALA A 206 -11.26 9.82 21.51
N GLY A 207 -11.95 10.13 22.62
CA GLY A 207 -12.72 11.36 22.74
C GLY A 207 -11.81 12.60 22.67
N GLU A 208 -12.42 13.77 22.55
CA GLU A 208 -11.71 15.06 22.62
C GLU A 208 -10.94 15.16 23.95
N GLY A 209 -9.69 15.63 23.91
CA GLY A 209 -8.83 15.70 25.11
C GLY A 209 -8.39 14.34 25.68
N GLY A 210 -8.72 13.21 25.04
CA GLY A 210 -8.39 11.87 25.52
C GLY A 210 -6.91 11.51 25.51
N GLY A 211 -6.05 12.35 24.93
CA GLY A 211 -4.59 12.19 24.94
C GLY A 211 -4.00 11.35 23.82
N LYS A 212 -4.79 10.95 22.80
CA LYS A 212 -4.34 10.16 21.67
C LYS A 212 -3.17 10.77 20.91
N SER A 213 -3.24 12.07 20.55
CA SER A 213 -2.18 12.74 19.78
C SER A 213 -0.86 12.81 20.57
N VAL A 214 -0.94 12.95 21.90
CA VAL A 214 0.24 12.89 22.78
C VAL A 214 0.84 11.49 22.79
N LEU A 215 -0.01 10.45 22.83
CA LEU A 215 0.42 9.05 22.76
C LEU A 215 1.10 8.73 21.44
N LEU A 216 0.50 9.14 20.32
CA LEU A 216 1.07 8.85 19.00
C LEU A 216 2.41 9.55 18.78
N ARG A 217 2.57 10.80 19.26
CA ARG A 217 3.87 11.49 19.24
C ARG A 217 4.89 10.77 20.10
N GLN A 218 4.50 10.27 21.29
CA GLN A 218 5.38 9.46 22.13
C GLN A 218 5.80 8.18 21.44
N ILE A 219 4.88 7.42 20.85
CA ILE A 219 5.19 6.19 20.09
C ILE A 219 6.19 6.52 18.97
N ALA A 220 5.95 7.57 18.21
CA ALA A 220 6.83 7.99 17.11
C ALA A 220 8.25 8.32 17.59
N VAL A 221 8.38 9.10 18.66
CA VAL A 221 9.70 9.49 19.22
C VAL A 221 10.41 8.29 19.85
N CYS A 222 9.68 7.45 20.61
CA CYS A 222 10.25 6.25 21.21
C CYS A 222 10.82 5.31 20.14
N ILE A 223 10.06 5.02 19.07
CA ILE A 223 10.50 4.16 17.98
C ILE A 223 11.73 4.76 17.26
N ALA A 224 11.74 6.09 17.03
CA ALA A 224 12.89 6.76 16.43
C ALA A 224 14.12 6.78 17.33
N ALA A 225 13.94 6.75 18.64
CA ALA A 225 15.02 6.67 19.63
C ALA A 225 15.46 5.22 19.93
N GLY A 226 14.73 4.20 19.47
CA GLY A 226 14.98 2.81 19.83
C GLY A 226 14.54 2.46 21.26
N ILE A 227 13.41 3.03 21.69
CA ILE A 227 12.81 2.86 23.03
C ILE A 227 11.46 2.17 22.89
N LEU A 228 11.14 1.24 23.79
CA LEU A 228 9.80 0.67 23.90
C LEU A 228 8.81 1.71 24.43
N PRO A 229 7.69 1.98 23.73
CA PRO A 229 6.85 3.17 23.97
C PRO A 229 6.27 3.32 25.38
N PHE A 230 6.04 2.22 26.10
CA PHE A 230 5.35 2.24 27.39
C PHE A 230 6.23 1.90 28.58
N ASP A 231 7.34 1.23 28.33
CA ASP A 231 8.26 0.75 29.37
C ASP A 231 9.49 1.64 29.53
N GLY A 232 9.79 2.46 28.50
CA GLY A 232 10.98 3.31 28.47
C GLY A 232 12.31 2.54 28.37
N ARG A 233 12.26 1.22 28.13
CA ARG A 233 13.43 0.36 27.96
C ARG A 233 13.97 0.44 26.54
N PRO A 234 15.29 0.22 26.33
CA PRO A 234 15.84 0.06 24.99
C PRO A 234 15.15 -1.07 24.21
N SER A 235 14.91 -0.83 22.93
CA SER A 235 14.44 -1.84 21.98
C SER A 235 15.60 -2.70 21.49
N GLU A 236 15.47 -4.02 21.50
CA GLU A 236 16.45 -4.97 20.92
C GLU A 236 16.64 -4.78 19.41
N HIS A 237 15.62 -4.26 18.72
CA HIS A 237 15.67 -3.95 17.28
C HIS A 237 16.20 -2.54 16.97
N GLY A 238 16.67 -1.81 17.97
CA GLY A 238 17.27 -0.48 17.84
C GLY A 238 16.30 0.60 17.37
N ALA A 239 16.86 1.73 16.96
CA ALA A 239 16.12 2.88 16.45
C ALA A 239 15.66 2.64 15.00
N LYS A 240 14.46 3.10 14.67
CA LYS A 240 13.83 2.99 13.35
C LYS A 240 13.60 4.37 12.74
N LYS A 241 13.50 4.43 11.42
CA LYS A 241 13.22 5.68 10.72
C LYS A 241 11.72 5.98 10.75
N VAL A 242 11.35 7.15 11.22
CA VAL A 242 9.96 7.59 11.39
C VAL A 242 9.67 8.78 10.50
N LEU A 243 8.52 8.75 9.82
CA LEU A 243 7.95 9.90 9.13
C LEU A 243 6.60 10.23 9.76
N VAL A 244 6.44 11.47 10.23
CA VAL A 244 5.17 12.00 10.74
C VAL A 244 4.62 13.03 9.76
N LEU A 245 3.40 12.80 9.28
CA LEU A 245 2.62 13.73 8.46
C LEU A 245 1.48 14.28 9.31
N ASP A 246 1.71 15.45 9.93
CA ASP A 246 0.76 16.10 10.84
C ASP A 246 -0.11 17.09 10.06
N CYS A 247 -1.38 16.75 9.89
CA CYS A 247 -2.35 17.53 9.14
C CYS A 247 -3.23 18.46 10.01
N GLU A 248 -2.84 18.70 11.26
CA GLU A 248 -3.66 19.52 12.18
C GLU A 248 -2.88 20.63 12.87
N ASN A 249 -1.65 20.36 13.31
CA ASN A 249 -0.91 21.28 14.14
C ASN A 249 -0.04 22.26 13.36
N ASN A 250 0.16 23.45 13.88
CA ASN A 250 1.09 24.41 13.31
C ASN A 250 2.52 24.20 13.85
N VAL A 251 3.50 24.84 13.19
CA VAL A 251 4.94 24.74 13.50
C VAL A 251 5.24 25.02 14.98
N ARG A 252 4.60 26.05 15.59
CA ARG A 252 4.88 26.45 16.98
C ARG A 252 4.38 25.41 17.99
N GLN A 253 3.19 24.85 17.74
CA GLN A 253 2.60 23.80 18.57
C GLN A 253 3.43 22.53 18.50
N SER A 254 3.71 22.08 17.28
CA SER A 254 4.49 20.86 17.04
C SER A 254 5.87 20.95 17.65
N ARG A 255 6.57 22.09 17.49
CA ARG A 255 7.88 22.29 18.11
C ARG A 255 7.84 22.12 19.63
N ARG A 256 6.87 22.70 20.31
CA ARG A 256 6.72 22.57 21.78
C ARG A 256 6.44 21.12 22.19
N HIS A 257 5.58 20.43 21.43
CA HIS A 257 5.20 19.06 21.75
C HIS A 257 6.36 18.09 21.57
N TYR A 258 7.11 18.23 20.47
CA TYR A 258 8.21 17.32 20.18
C TYR A 258 9.47 17.62 20.97
N SER A 259 9.84 18.92 21.22
CA SER A 259 11.02 19.24 22.02
C SER A 259 11.03 18.49 23.35
N ARG A 260 9.92 18.54 24.10
CA ARG A 260 9.82 17.82 25.38
C ARG A 260 10.04 16.30 25.25
N LEU A 261 9.51 15.67 24.20
CA LEU A 261 9.66 14.23 24.00
C LEU A 261 11.09 13.85 23.61
N PHE A 262 11.75 14.69 22.82
CA PHE A 262 13.17 14.51 22.46
C PHE A 262 14.07 14.68 23.67
N ASP A 263 13.80 15.68 24.52
CA ASP A 263 14.53 15.89 25.79
C ASP A 263 14.39 14.68 26.72
N ILE A 264 13.19 14.08 26.81
CA ILE A 264 12.97 12.86 27.60
C ILE A 264 13.77 11.69 27.02
N ALA A 265 13.78 11.49 25.71
CA ALA A 265 14.57 10.43 25.07
C ALA A 265 16.07 10.59 25.35
N GLU A 266 16.59 11.83 25.29
CA GLU A 266 17.98 12.14 25.60
C GLU A 266 18.31 11.88 27.07
N GLN A 267 17.41 12.22 28.01
CA GLN A 267 17.57 11.93 29.44
C GLN A 267 17.62 10.42 29.75
N HIS A 268 16.97 9.60 28.89
CA HIS A 268 17.08 8.14 28.95
C HIS A 268 18.37 7.60 28.29
N GLY A 269 19.27 8.47 27.81
CA GLY A 269 20.48 8.09 27.10
C GLY A 269 20.27 7.60 25.66
N MET A 270 19.06 7.83 25.11
CA MET A 270 18.62 7.32 23.82
C MET A 270 18.18 8.47 22.90
N ALA A 271 19.08 9.41 22.64
CA ALA A 271 18.81 10.57 21.79
C ALA A 271 18.42 10.14 20.35
N VAL A 272 17.38 10.76 19.80
CA VAL A 272 17.01 10.61 18.38
C VAL A 272 18.11 11.21 17.50
N ARG A 273 18.70 10.44 16.63
CA ARG A 273 19.76 10.89 15.73
C ARG A 273 19.20 11.60 14.49
N ARG A 274 20.01 12.46 13.89
CA ARG A 274 19.66 13.08 12.61
C ARG A 274 19.38 12.02 11.55
N GLY A 275 18.29 12.21 10.78
CA GLY A 275 17.84 11.26 9.77
C GLY A 275 16.95 10.11 10.26
N GLN A 276 16.71 10.00 11.57
CA GLN A 276 15.80 8.98 12.13
C GLN A 276 14.35 9.48 12.28
N PHE A 277 14.14 10.79 12.47
CA PHE A 277 12.80 11.35 12.61
C PHE A 277 12.59 12.45 11.58
N HIS A 278 11.63 12.24 10.70
CA HIS A 278 11.23 13.17 9.67
C HIS A 278 9.80 13.66 9.94
N PHE A 279 9.53 14.89 9.54
CA PHE A 279 8.31 15.56 9.90
C PHE A 279 7.86 16.53 8.80
N ASP A 280 6.59 16.44 8.36
CA ASP A 280 5.96 17.41 7.48
C ASP A 280 4.63 17.88 8.07
N LEU A 281 4.35 19.17 7.95
CA LEU A 281 3.19 19.84 8.51
C LEU A 281 2.26 20.33 7.40
N ARG A 282 0.99 19.96 7.54
CA ARG A 282 -0.10 20.41 6.67
C ARG A 282 -1.32 20.81 7.51
N PRO A 283 -1.25 21.91 8.28
CA PRO A 283 -2.35 22.33 9.16
C PRO A 283 -3.65 22.59 8.41
N GLU A 284 -3.58 22.88 7.11
CA GLU A 284 -4.72 22.97 6.21
C GLU A 284 -5.36 21.62 5.85
N GLY A 285 -4.68 20.52 6.13
CA GLY A 285 -5.07 19.19 5.67
C GLY A 285 -4.47 18.83 4.31
N VAL A 286 -4.76 17.64 3.84
CA VAL A 286 -4.39 17.16 2.49
C VAL A 286 -5.51 16.29 1.93
N ASP A 287 -5.95 16.57 0.71
CA ASP A 287 -6.97 15.75 0.05
C ASP A 287 -6.31 14.61 -0.74
N LEU A 288 -6.25 13.42 -0.14
CA LEU A 288 -5.70 12.20 -0.77
C LEU A 288 -6.65 11.60 -1.82
N THR A 289 -7.85 12.12 -1.99
CA THR A 289 -8.73 11.71 -3.09
C THR A 289 -8.30 12.35 -4.42
N ARG A 290 -7.50 13.42 -4.35
CA ARG A 290 -6.93 14.13 -5.50
C ARG A 290 -5.52 13.66 -5.83
N ALA A 291 -5.17 13.75 -7.11
CA ALA A 291 -3.83 13.37 -7.61
C ALA A 291 -2.71 14.15 -6.91
N ALA A 292 -2.86 15.45 -6.72
CA ALA A 292 -1.87 16.31 -6.05
C ALA A 292 -1.59 15.87 -4.59
N GLY A 293 -2.65 15.53 -3.83
CA GLY A 293 -2.51 15.01 -2.46
C GLY A 293 -1.79 13.66 -2.41
N ARG A 294 -2.15 12.72 -3.30
CA ARG A 294 -1.47 11.43 -3.42
C ARG A 294 0.00 11.58 -3.79
N ALA A 295 0.31 12.42 -4.77
CA ALA A 295 1.68 12.68 -5.17
C ALA A 295 2.50 13.36 -4.06
N TRP A 296 1.90 14.27 -3.28
CA TRP A 296 2.54 14.84 -2.10
C TRP A 296 2.93 13.72 -1.10
N LEU A 297 2.00 12.83 -0.77
CA LEU A 297 2.23 11.71 0.14
C LEU A 297 3.38 10.82 -0.37
N MET A 298 3.31 10.41 -1.64
CA MET A 298 4.30 9.54 -2.26
C MET A 298 5.71 10.16 -2.27
N ARG A 299 5.84 11.46 -2.65
CA ARG A 299 7.14 12.14 -2.63
C ARG A 299 7.78 12.16 -1.23
N ARG A 300 7.00 12.28 -0.15
CA ARG A 300 7.51 12.25 1.24
C ARG A 300 7.97 10.85 1.62
N VAL A 301 7.17 9.86 1.32
CA VAL A 301 7.49 8.46 1.63
C VAL A 301 8.69 7.98 0.81
N GLU A 302 8.74 8.25 -0.48
CA GLU A 302 9.87 7.91 -1.36
C GLU A 302 11.18 8.59 -0.91
N ALA A 303 11.12 9.84 -0.49
CA ALA A 303 12.30 10.58 -0.03
C ALA A 303 12.85 10.09 1.32
N VAL A 304 11.97 9.63 2.21
CA VAL A 304 12.32 9.23 3.57
C VAL A 304 12.54 7.72 3.68
N GLN A 305 11.72 6.90 3.00
CA GLN A 305 11.69 5.44 3.17
C GLN A 305 11.57 5.06 4.66
N PRO A 306 10.46 5.43 5.33
CA PRO A 306 10.31 5.22 6.76
C PRO A 306 9.98 3.77 7.11
N ASP A 307 10.43 3.31 8.28
CA ASP A 307 9.97 2.06 8.92
C ASP A 307 8.58 2.25 9.54
N LEU A 308 8.30 3.46 10.06
CA LEU A 308 7.02 3.84 10.63
C LEU A 308 6.50 5.12 9.96
N LEU A 309 5.29 5.06 9.42
CA LEU A 309 4.55 6.19 8.89
C LEU A 309 3.41 6.56 9.86
N VAL A 310 3.44 7.76 10.41
CA VAL A 310 2.36 8.30 11.25
C VAL A 310 1.62 9.37 10.48
N VAL A 311 0.32 9.21 10.30
CA VAL A 311 -0.50 10.13 9.48
C VAL A 311 -1.77 10.51 10.24
N GLY A 312 -2.14 11.76 10.16
CA GLY A 312 -3.45 12.13 10.67
C GLY A 312 -3.61 13.59 11.10
N PRO A 313 -4.79 13.87 11.60
CA PRO A 313 -5.94 12.98 11.79
C PRO A 313 -6.69 12.64 10.48
N ILE A 314 -7.37 11.48 10.45
CA ILE A 314 -8.04 10.94 9.25
C ILE A 314 -9.01 11.94 8.62
N TYR A 315 -9.75 12.71 9.41
CA TYR A 315 -10.73 13.68 8.89
C TYR A 315 -10.10 14.84 8.09
N ARG A 316 -8.78 14.99 8.13
CA ARG A 316 -8.00 15.98 7.38
C ARG A 316 -7.41 15.42 6.08
N LEU A 317 -7.70 14.17 5.75
CA LEU A 317 -7.12 13.49 4.58
C LEU A 317 -8.04 13.51 3.36
N HIS A 318 -9.23 14.13 3.45
CA HIS A 318 -10.13 14.43 2.34
C HIS A 318 -11.09 15.56 2.69
N GLU A 319 -11.62 16.23 1.69
CA GLU A 319 -12.58 17.34 1.84
C GLU A 319 -14.05 16.87 1.74
N GLY A 320 -14.30 15.62 1.35
CA GLY A 320 -15.65 15.08 1.13
C GLY A 320 -16.37 14.66 2.40
N ASP A 321 -17.58 14.10 2.23
CA ASP A 321 -18.37 13.55 3.34
C ASP A 321 -17.59 12.41 4.02
N PRO A 322 -17.32 12.51 5.34
CA PRO A 322 -16.61 11.48 6.08
C PRO A 322 -17.33 10.13 6.12
N ASN A 323 -18.64 10.08 5.87
CA ASN A 323 -19.42 8.85 5.83
C ASN A 323 -19.46 8.19 4.44
N ASP A 324 -19.04 8.88 3.39
CA ASP A 324 -18.98 8.32 2.04
C ASP A 324 -17.83 7.31 1.92
N GLU A 325 -18.17 6.05 1.69
CA GLU A 325 -17.19 4.96 1.54
C GLU A 325 -16.26 5.18 0.34
N ARG A 326 -16.69 5.89 -0.70
CA ARG A 326 -15.85 6.18 -1.88
C ARG A 326 -14.66 7.04 -1.51
N HIS A 327 -14.87 8.10 -0.71
CA HIS A 327 -13.77 8.95 -0.22
C HIS A 327 -12.85 8.16 0.70
N ALA A 328 -13.40 7.43 1.66
CA ALA A 328 -12.61 6.58 2.55
C ALA A 328 -11.78 5.55 1.77
N ARG A 329 -12.35 4.92 0.73
CA ARG A 329 -11.66 3.96 -0.13
C ARG A 329 -10.50 4.61 -0.91
N ALA A 330 -10.71 5.78 -1.48
CA ALA A 330 -9.65 6.50 -2.19
C ALA A 330 -8.48 6.86 -1.25
N VAL A 331 -8.78 7.29 -0.02
CA VAL A 331 -7.76 7.57 1.01
C VAL A 331 -7.02 6.30 1.42
N THR A 332 -7.73 5.18 1.69
CA THR A 332 -7.08 3.93 2.09
C THR A 332 -6.18 3.37 0.99
N VAL A 333 -6.59 3.46 -0.28
CA VAL A 333 -5.75 3.06 -1.42
C VAL A 333 -4.45 3.89 -1.47
N ALA A 334 -4.54 5.21 -1.31
CA ALA A 334 -3.36 6.07 -1.30
C ALA A 334 -2.42 5.75 -0.13
N LEU A 335 -2.97 5.50 1.06
CA LEU A 335 -2.20 5.12 2.24
C LEU A 335 -1.55 3.74 2.09
N ASP A 336 -2.27 2.75 1.51
CA ASP A 336 -1.72 1.42 1.25
C ASP A 336 -0.58 1.48 0.22
N GLN A 337 -0.71 2.27 -0.84
CA GLN A 337 0.38 2.48 -1.80
C GLN A 337 1.62 3.08 -1.13
N ALA A 338 1.43 4.11 -0.29
CA ALA A 338 2.53 4.73 0.45
C ALA A 338 3.21 3.74 1.39
N ARG A 339 2.43 2.93 2.13
CA ARG A 339 2.93 1.89 3.02
C ARG A 339 3.75 0.83 2.27
N LEU A 340 3.23 0.34 1.14
CA LEU A 340 3.89 -0.70 0.34
C LEU A 340 5.21 -0.21 -0.28
N VAL A 341 5.28 1.04 -0.75
CA VAL A 341 6.50 1.60 -1.35
C VAL A 341 7.66 1.70 -0.36
N ALA A 342 7.37 1.99 0.91
CA ALA A 342 8.38 2.06 1.96
C ALA A 342 8.48 0.77 2.78
N ASP A 343 7.63 -0.22 2.53
CA ASP A 343 7.51 -1.42 3.35
C ASP A 343 7.42 -1.06 4.84
N SER A 344 6.53 -0.13 5.19
CA SER A 344 6.43 0.49 6.51
C SER A 344 5.26 -0.03 7.33
N ALA A 345 5.36 0.02 8.66
CA ALA A 345 4.18 0.03 9.52
C ALA A 345 3.50 1.40 9.48
N MET A 346 2.20 1.45 9.72
CA MET A 346 1.42 2.69 9.67
C MET A 346 0.57 2.89 10.91
N VAL A 347 0.60 4.10 11.44
CA VAL A 347 -0.27 4.51 12.56
C VAL A 347 -1.07 5.74 12.17
N LEU A 348 -2.38 5.67 12.36
CA LEU A 348 -3.30 6.77 12.07
C LEU A 348 -4.00 7.27 13.34
N GLU A 349 -4.27 8.56 13.35
CA GLU A 349 -5.10 9.22 14.35
C GLU A 349 -6.53 9.38 13.85
N ALA A 350 -7.52 8.98 14.67
CA ALA A 350 -8.93 9.22 14.39
C ALA A 350 -9.70 9.70 15.62
N HIS A 351 -10.77 10.47 15.40
CA HIS A 351 -11.71 10.81 16.46
C HIS A 351 -12.70 9.67 16.67
N ALA A 352 -13.01 9.38 17.94
CA ALA A 352 -14.08 8.47 18.29
C ALA A 352 -15.45 9.13 18.09
N ALA A 353 -16.45 8.34 17.66
CA ALA A 353 -17.82 8.79 17.48
C ALA A 353 -18.36 9.43 18.76
N LYS A 354 -19.25 10.44 18.64
CA LYS A 354 -19.95 11.01 19.78
C LYS A 354 -20.91 9.97 20.34
N GLY A 355 -20.90 9.77 21.66
CA GLY A 355 -21.88 8.91 22.31
C GLY A 355 -23.29 9.49 22.20
N ASN A 356 -24.29 8.62 22.21
CA ASN A 356 -25.70 8.98 22.22
C ASN A 356 -26.24 9.25 23.65
N GLY A 357 -25.36 9.34 24.64
CA GLY A 357 -25.73 9.56 26.04
C GLY A 357 -26.19 8.30 26.80
N GLN A 358 -26.30 7.16 26.15
CA GLN A 358 -26.64 5.87 26.75
C GLN A 358 -25.39 4.96 26.75
N GLY A 359 -24.79 4.80 27.91
CA GLY A 359 -23.60 3.94 28.09
C GLY A 359 -22.27 4.57 27.68
N PRO A 360 -21.18 3.78 27.70
CA PRO A 360 -19.84 4.26 27.42
C PRO A 360 -19.71 4.67 25.94
N ARG A 361 -18.98 5.79 25.71
CA ARG A 361 -18.77 6.32 24.36
C ARG A 361 -18.13 5.27 23.44
N PRO A 362 -18.69 5.04 22.23
CA PRO A 362 -18.06 4.17 21.24
C PRO A 362 -16.63 4.64 20.91
N LEU A 363 -15.69 3.71 20.76
CA LEU A 363 -14.32 4.04 20.38
C LEU A 363 -14.03 3.80 18.89
N ALA A 364 -15.04 3.35 18.14
CA ALA A 364 -14.95 3.27 16.69
C ALA A 364 -14.65 4.64 16.07
N PRO A 365 -13.82 4.72 15.01
CA PRO A 365 -13.59 5.95 14.28
C PRO A 365 -14.89 6.56 13.76
N VAL A 366 -14.96 7.90 13.75
CA VAL A 366 -16.04 8.62 13.06
C VAL A 366 -15.86 8.43 11.55
N GLY A 367 -16.99 8.30 10.84
CA GLY A 367 -17.05 8.24 9.39
C GLY A 367 -17.36 6.87 8.84
N SER A 368 -16.89 6.57 7.65
CA SER A 368 -17.17 5.34 6.93
C SER A 368 -16.83 4.08 7.72
N GLY A 369 -17.70 3.05 7.62
CA GLY A 369 -17.45 1.72 8.19
C GLY A 369 -16.17 1.04 7.64
N LEU A 370 -15.57 1.58 6.58
CA LEU A 370 -14.30 1.09 6.06
C LEU A 370 -13.17 1.23 7.10
N TRP A 371 -13.16 2.30 7.89
CA TRP A 371 -12.16 2.52 8.94
C TRP A 371 -12.18 1.48 10.05
N LEU A 372 -13.27 0.72 10.20
CA LEU A 372 -13.36 -0.41 11.13
C LEU A 372 -12.78 -1.70 10.55
N ARG A 373 -12.76 -1.83 9.22
CA ARG A 373 -12.40 -3.07 8.52
C ARG A 373 -11.00 -3.05 7.94
N TRP A 374 -10.49 -1.86 7.62
CA TRP A 374 -9.22 -1.67 6.92
C TRP A 374 -7.97 -1.91 7.78
N PRO A 375 -7.85 -1.46 9.06
CA PRO A 375 -6.64 -1.67 9.84
C PRO A 375 -6.56 -3.11 10.37
N GLU A 376 -5.34 -3.60 10.61
CA GLU A 376 -5.10 -4.84 11.38
C GLU A 376 -5.46 -4.61 12.85
N TYR A 377 -5.06 -3.46 13.42
CA TYR A 377 -5.33 -3.12 14.81
C TYR A 377 -6.08 -1.79 14.95
N GLY A 378 -7.09 -1.83 15.76
CA GLY A 378 -7.86 -0.64 16.15
C GLY A 378 -7.88 -0.49 17.66
N MET A 379 -7.33 0.59 18.18
CA MET A 379 -7.23 0.85 19.61
C MET A 379 -7.85 2.19 19.99
N GLY A 380 -8.33 2.27 21.21
CA GLY A 380 -8.91 3.49 21.74
C GLY A 380 -8.54 3.73 23.18
N LEU A 381 -8.49 5.02 23.54
CA LEU A 381 -8.29 5.45 24.93
C LEU A 381 -9.63 5.85 25.54
N ARG A 382 -9.95 5.28 26.70
CA ARG A 382 -11.15 5.58 27.50
C ARG A 382 -10.74 6.00 28.90
N PRO A 383 -11.32 7.06 29.50
CA PRO A 383 -11.15 7.33 30.93
C PRO A 383 -11.49 6.08 31.76
N VAL A 384 -10.85 5.92 32.90
CA VAL A 384 -11.22 4.91 33.89
C VAL A 384 -12.48 5.40 34.55
N GLU A 385 -13.57 4.65 34.44
CA GLU A 385 -14.83 4.91 35.14
C GLU A 385 -14.64 4.55 36.61
N ASP A 386 -15.23 5.31 37.52
CA ASP A 386 -15.14 5.12 38.97
C ASP A 386 -13.71 5.15 39.55
N ALA A 387 -12.90 6.09 39.07
CA ALA A 387 -11.55 6.31 39.58
C ALA A 387 -11.54 6.54 41.10
N ARG A 388 -10.82 5.68 41.83
CA ARG A 388 -10.72 5.69 43.31
C ARG A 388 -9.55 6.50 43.83
N SER A 389 -8.67 6.94 42.93
CA SER A 389 -7.47 7.72 43.23
C SER A 389 -7.18 8.77 42.17
N ALA A 390 -6.44 9.82 42.54
CA ALA A 390 -5.97 10.83 41.59
C ALA A 390 -5.08 10.25 40.48
N GLN A 391 -4.47 9.09 40.72
CA GLN A 391 -3.68 8.40 39.71
C GLN A 391 -4.59 7.67 38.72
N GLU A 392 -5.65 7.03 39.18
CA GLU A 392 -6.64 6.40 38.30
C GLU A 392 -7.41 7.40 37.44
N ASP A 393 -7.69 8.59 37.97
CA ASP A 393 -8.31 9.69 37.20
C ASP A 393 -7.43 10.12 36.01
N ARG A 394 -6.11 10.04 36.16
CA ARG A 394 -5.13 10.29 35.10
C ARG A 394 -4.88 9.08 34.20
N ALA A 395 -5.42 7.93 34.54
CA ALA A 395 -5.25 6.72 33.75
C ALA A 395 -6.27 6.65 32.60
N ARG A 396 -5.91 5.90 31.58
CA ARG A 396 -6.79 5.56 30.45
C ARG A 396 -6.74 4.06 30.24
N ARG A 397 -7.91 3.47 30.04
CA ARG A 397 -8.01 2.09 29.58
C ARG A 397 -7.72 2.04 28.10
N VAL A 398 -6.84 1.14 27.68
CA VAL A 398 -6.59 0.83 26.27
C VAL A 398 -7.57 -0.23 25.84
N VAL A 399 -8.49 0.12 24.98
CA VAL A 399 -9.54 -0.76 24.47
C VAL A 399 -9.22 -1.14 23.03
N LEU A 400 -9.04 -2.43 22.81
CA LEU A 400 -8.90 -2.99 21.47
C LEU A 400 -10.30 -3.14 20.88
N TRP A 401 -10.59 -2.46 19.78
CA TRP A 401 -11.84 -2.60 19.05
C TRP A 401 -11.68 -3.34 17.71
N ARG A 402 -10.42 -3.65 17.31
CA ARG A 402 -10.07 -4.48 16.17
C ARG A 402 -8.74 -5.20 16.40
N GLY A 403 -8.62 -6.45 15.90
CA GLY A 403 -7.44 -7.30 16.01
C GLY A 403 -7.46 -8.19 17.26
N ALA A 404 -6.50 -9.11 17.38
CA ALA A 404 -6.33 -10.02 18.50
C ALA A 404 -5.34 -9.44 19.51
N ARG A 405 -5.71 -9.40 20.80
CA ARG A 405 -4.85 -8.84 21.85
C ARG A 405 -3.72 -9.80 22.22
N GLU A 406 -3.95 -11.09 22.12
CA GLU A 406 -3.02 -12.14 22.50
C GLU A 406 -1.70 -12.10 21.71
N GLU A 407 -1.76 -11.56 20.50
CA GLU A 407 -0.61 -11.44 19.61
C GLU A 407 0.27 -10.23 19.92
N ARG A 408 -0.19 -9.31 20.80
CA ARG A 408 0.49 -8.04 21.05
C ARG A 408 0.53 -7.68 22.54
N GLN A 409 1.61 -7.02 22.92
CA GLN A 409 1.88 -6.63 24.32
C GLN A 409 1.33 -5.23 24.67
N TRP A 410 0.27 -4.78 24.01
CA TRP A 410 -0.33 -3.49 24.31
C TRP A 410 -0.82 -3.44 25.76
N PRO A 411 -0.46 -2.38 26.55
CA PRO A 411 -0.88 -2.29 27.93
C PRO A 411 -2.40 -2.18 28.03
N ALA A 412 -3.00 -2.83 29.02
CA ALA A 412 -4.43 -2.70 29.29
C ALA A 412 -4.82 -1.30 29.77
N PHE A 413 -3.89 -0.66 30.49
CA PHE A 413 -4.05 0.72 31.00
C PHE A 413 -2.75 1.51 30.79
N VAL A 414 -2.91 2.79 30.50
CA VAL A 414 -1.82 3.77 30.50
C VAL A 414 -2.17 4.89 31.48
N CYS A 415 -1.18 5.44 32.17
CA CYS A 415 -1.34 6.56 33.08
C CYS A 415 -0.42 7.70 32.68
N GLN A 416 -0.87 8.94 32.87
CA GLN A 416 -0.04 10.12 32.64
C GLN A 416 1.16 10.10 33.59
N GLY A 417 2.35 10.26 33.02
CA GLY A 417 3.59 10.37 33.75
C GLY A 417 3.72 11.68 34.51
N ALA A 418 4.63 11.71 35.48
CA ALA A 418 5.04 12.94 36.16
C ALA A 418 5.83 13.87 35.24
N ASP A 419 6.06 15.12 35.63
CA ASP A 419 6.90 16.05 34.89
C ASP A 419 8.32 15.47 34.69
N GLY A 420 8.86 15.64 33.50
CA GLY A 420 10.16 15.04 33.10
C GLY A 420 10.13 13.55 32.74
N SER A 421 8.98 12.90 32.78
CA SER A 421 8.84 11.50 32.33
C SER A 421 7.99 11.40 31.05
N TRP A 422 7.97 10.21 30.46
CA TRP A 422 7.09 9.93 29.31
C TRP A 422 5.64 10.28 29.64
N PRO A 423 4.92 10.99 28.75
CA PRO A 423 3.52 11.38 28.97
C PRO A 423 2.59 10.20 29.29
N TRP A 424 2.84 9.05 28.67
CA TRP A 424 2.08 7.83 28.92
C TRP A 424 3.00 6.68 29.31
N ARG A 425 2.64 5.97 30.36
CA ARG A 425 3.37 4.80 30.88
C ARG A 425 2.38 3.68 31.11
N SER A 426 2.83 2.43 30.97
CA SER A 426 2.02 1.27 31.35
C SER A 426 1.59 1.39 32.81
N TYR A 427 0.35 1.04 33.08
CA TYR A 427 -0.25 1.15 34.39
C TYR A 427 -1.04 -0.11 34.73
N LYS A 428 -0.92 -0.60 35.97
CA LYS A 428 -1.73 -1.67 36.49
C LYS A 428 -2.52 -1.12 37.67
N PRO A 429 -3.87 -1.04 37.61
CA PRO A 429 -4.70 -0.74 38.75
C PRO A 429 -4.47 -1.71 39.91
N ILE A 430 -4.55 -1.27 41.15
CA ILE A 430 -4.23 -2.07 42.35
C ILE A 430 -5.13 -3.32 42.44
N ASP A 431 -6.38 -3.23 41.95
CA ASP A 431 -7.38 -4.28 41.99
C ASP A 431 -7.60 -4.96 40.63
N ALA A 432 -6.69 -4.82 39.67
CA ALA A 432 -6.83 -5.48 38.37
C ALA A 432 -6.56 -6.98 38.50
N ASP A 433 -7.50 -7.79 38.02
CA ASP A 433 -7.30 -9.25 37.89
C ASP A 433 -6.06 -9.49 37.01
N PRO A 434 -5.04 -10.21 37.48
CA PRO A 434 -3.82 -10.47 36.75
C PRO A 434 -4.04 -11.25 35.43
N PHE A 435 -5.15 -11.96 35.28
CA PHE A 435 -5.45 -12.79 34.12
C PHE A 435 -6.31 -12.10 33.06
N THR A 436 -7.18 -11.15 33.43
CA THR A 436 -8.14 -10.54 32.49
C THR A 436 -7.83 -9.06 32.22
N GLY A 437 -6.98 -8.43 33.02
CA GLY A 437 -6.79 -6.96 32.98
C GLY A 437 -8.06 -6.15 33.28
N HIS A 438 -9.12 -6.81 33.79
CA HIS A 438 -10.38 -6.19 34.20
C HIS A 438 -10.33 -5.87 35.69
N SER A 439 -10.81 -4.71 36.09
CA SER A 439 -11.11 -4.41 37.50
C SER A 439 -12.28 -5.29 37.93
N PRO A 440 -12.27 -5.90 39.12
CA PRO A 440 -13.33 -6.84 39.55
C PRO A 440 -14.70 -6.21 39.80
N THR A 441 -14.86 -4.93 39.57
CA THR A 441 -16.13 -4.18 39.80
C THR A 441 -16.87 -3.85 38.50
N GLY A 442 -17.15 -4.84 37.68
CA GLY A 442 -17.91 -4.69 36.44
C GLY A 442 -18.72 -5.91 36.01
N ALA A 443 -19.04 -6.78 36.96
CA ALA A 443 -20.01 -7.83 36.76
C ALA A 443 -21.26 -7.53 37.58
N LEU A 444 -22.40 -7.60 36.89
CA LEU A 444 -23.80 -7.55 37.42
C LEU A 444 -24.46 -6.16 37.45
N SER A 445 -24.97 -5.74 36.29
CA SER A 445 -26.43 -5.54 36.09
C SER A 445 -26.72 -5.22 34.64
#